data_2edfd088715c7e00f46bfbd5093c7183
#
_entry.id   2edfd088715c7e00f46bfbd5093c7183
#
_cell.length_a   1.000
_cell.length_b   1.000
_cell.length_c   1.000
_cell.angle_alpha   90.00
_cell.angle_beta   90.00
_cell.angle_gamma   90.00
#
_symmetry.space_group_name_H-M   'P 1'
#
loop_
_entity.id
_entity.type
_entity.pdbx_description
1 polymer ?
#
loop_
_entity_poly.entity_id
_entity_poly.type
_entity_poly.pdbx_seq_one_letter_code
_entity_poly.pdbx_strand_id
1 'polypeptide(L)'
;MIRFNQIFIILLLSFPFLISFETTDIDDKTFASFQSPEGINFTSYTPSWDEDRLKDLYKELLLNKHGQEISELNEVRILGGTHSSTNTKGSYHSLTKTIVLYQGNQYETPVDYRETLSHEYGHHFAYHYFPTHHLPFSEWQRIRGIDVADMRWDAFWNYDERYHAFYPQEILADDYVLLYGATSEVESEDVMSNEIFYMRTQHENQDIPNVLENKKLHSFLEEKTGLAIDSSRIIESPSLIEWNDQTIRFSVSSRDHIAYRLNLELINQNENQLVELYEVSSHDTNTLTFNLQDQDIINLTDYDYALISIDIVDLTTSIGFETDETRVSL
;
A
#
# COMPACT_ATOMS: atom_id res chain seq x y z
N MET A 1 11.43 -6.26 46.19
CA MET A 1 10.50 -7.38 46.15
C MET A 1 9.42 -7.05 45.14
N ILE A 2 9.51 -7.58 43.92
CA ILE A 2 8.50 -7.38 42.87
C ILE A 2 7.21 -8.08 43.37
N ARG A 3 6.11 -7.37 43.42
CA ARG A 3 4.82 -7.91 43.91
C ARG A 3 4.33 -8.95 42.87
N PHE A 4 3.75 -10.02 43.34
CA PHE A 4 3.20 -11.13 42.49
C PHE A 4 2.33 -10.63 41.34
N ASN A 5 1.53 -9.57 41.57
CA ASN A 5 0.72 -8.93 40.55
C ASN A 5 1.54 -8.26 39.42
N GLN A 6 2.77 -7.79 39.69
CA GLN A 6 3.62 -7.17 38.65
C GLN A 6 4.23 -8.25 37.77
N ILE A 7 4.58 -9.42 38.32
CA ILE A 7 5.05 -10.59 37.54
C ILE A 7 3.91 -11.11 36.67
N PHE A 8 2.68 -11.15 37.18
CA PHE A 8 1.52 -11.61 36.46
C PHE A 8 1.18 -10.66 35.28
N ILE A 9 1.25 -9.34 35.49
CA ILE A 9 1.05 -8.34 34.43
C ILE A 9 2.16 -8.45 33.34
N ILE A 10 3.41 -8.61 33.75
CA ILE A 10 4.52 -8.81 32.80
C ILE A 10 4.35 -10.11 32.00
N LEU A 11 3.93 -11.21 32.63
CA LEU A 11 3.62 -12.46 31.97
C LEU A 11 2.42 -12.32 31.02
N LEU A 12 1.39 -11.59 31.41
CA LEU A 12 0.21 -11.34 30.58
C LEU A 12 0.55 -10.47 29.35
N LEU A 13 1.43 -9.51 29.51
CA LEU A 13 1.90 -8.64 28.42
C LEU A 13 2.92 -9.34 27.50
N SER A 14 3.65 -10.35 28.01
CA SER A 14 4.58 -11.15 27.21
C SER A 14 3.93 -12.36 26.54
N PHE A 15 2.75 -12.78 27.00
CA PHE A 15 2.05 -13.96 26.50
C PHE A 15 1.68 -13.88 25.00
N PRO A 16 1.26 -12.74 24.43
CA PRO A 16 1.03 -12.60 22.99
C PRO A 16 2.31 -12.88 22.16
N PHE A 17 3.47 -12.49 22.67
CA PHE A 17 4.75 -12.74 22.00
C PHE A 17 5.18 -14.21 21.99
N LEU A 18 4.57 -15.05 22.84
CA LEU A 18 4.89 -16.49 22.93
C LEU A 18 3.96 -17.34 22.05
N ILE A 19 2.80 -16.83 21.64
CA ILE A 19 1.80 -17.59 20.87
C ILE A 19 2.03 -17.47 19.35
N SER A 20 2.81 -16.48 18.90
CA SER A 20 3.15 -16.27 17.48
C SER A 20 4.17 -17.29 16.92
N PHE A 21 4.45 -18.38 17.63
CA PHE A 21 5.21 -19.50 17.09
C PHE A 21 4.27 -20.47 16.37
N GLU A 22 3.78 -20.12 15.19
CA GLU A 22 3.40 -21.16 14.24
C GLU A 22 4.69 -21.86 13.79
N THR A 23 4.93 -23.04 14.37
CA THR A 23 5.84 -23.98 13.78
C THR A 23 5.19 -24.50 12.50
N THR A 24 5.38 -23.80 11.40
CA THR A 24 5.20 -24.42 10.10
C THR A 24 6.13 -25.63 10.08
N ASP A 25 5.60 -26.83 9.83
CA ASP A 25 6.40 -28.01 9.46
C ASP A 25 7.11 -27.66 8.12
N ILE A 26 8.18 -26.89 8.22
CA ILE A 26 9.08 -26.62 7.11
C ILE A 26 9.83 -27.94 6.91
N ASP A 27 9.65 -28.55 5.75
CA ASP A 27 10.52 -29.63 5.31
C ASP A 27 11.94 -29.06 5.38
N ASP A 28 12.73 -29.46 6.38
CA ASP A 28 13.94 -28.80 6.92
C ASP A 28 15.09 -28.66 5.91
N LYS A 29 14.86 -28.97 4.64
CA LYS A 29 15.88 -28.97 3.63
C LYS A 29 16.00 -27.62 2.90
N THR A 30 16.97 -26.82 3.30
CA THR A 30 17.42 -25.65 2.52
C THR A 30 17.91 -26.07 1.14
N PHE A 31 17.33 -25.47 0.10
CA PHE A 31 17.74 -25.67 -1.29
C PHE A 31 18.87 -24.76 -1.70
N ALA A 32 18.76 -23.48 -1.39
CA ALA A 32 19.76 -22.47 -1.66
C ALA A 32 19.79 -21.44 -0.54
N SER A 33 20.93 -20.79 -0.40
CA SER A 33 21.08 -19.66 0.53
C SER A 33 22.08 -18.65 -0.02
N PHE A 34 21.88 -17.38 0.32
CA PHE A 34 22.76 -16.28 0.00
C PHE A 34 22.78 -15.31 1.19
N GLN A 35 23.92 -14.78 1.57
CA GLN A 35 24.04 -13.75 2.59
C GLN A 35 24.40 -12.43 1.93
N SER A 36 23.58 -11.39 2.19
CA SER A 36 23.81 -10.05 1.66
C SER A 36 25.00 -9.35 2.33
N PRO A 37 25.51 -8.26 1.75
CA PRO A 37 26.55 -7.42 2.37
C PRO A 37 26.14 -6.84 3.73
N GLU A 38 24.86 -6.59 3.97
CA GLU A 38 24.31 -6.10 5.25
C GLU A 38 24.18 -7.21 6.29
N GLY A 39 24.38 -8.48 5.90
CA GLY A 39 24.29 -9.63 6.76
C GLY A 39 22.95 -10.34 6.76
N ILE A 40 22.01 -9.95 5.88
CA ILE A 40 20.68 -10.57 5.75
C ILE A 40 20.84 -11.95 5.10
N ASN A 41 20.24 -12.98 5.69
CA ASN A 41 20.22 -14.31 5.10
C ASN A 41 19.01 -14.47 4.19
N PHE A 42 19.24 -14.78 2.92
CA PHE A 42 18.20 -15.18 1.98
C PHE A 42 18.22 -16.70 1.86
N THR A 43 17.11 -17.35 2.19
CA THR A 43 17.04 -18.82 2.26
C THR A 43 15.85 -19.35 1.48
N SER A 44 16.09 -20.30 0.59
CA SER A 44 15.04 -20.99 -0.17
C SER A 44 14.83 -22.42 0.33
N TYR A 45 13.57 -22.79 0.49
CA TYR A 45 13.09 -24.13 0.81
C TYR A 45 12.37 -24.79 -0.37
N THR A 46 12.60 -24.29 -1.59
CA THR A 46 12.04 -24.83 -2.82
C THR A 46 13.07 -24.85 -3.94
N PRO A 47 13.05 -25.89 -4.81
CA PRO A 47 13.97 -25.97 -5.94
C PRO A 47 13.76 -24.90 -7.01
N SER A 48 12.61 -24.21 -7.00
CA SER A 48 12.33 -23.12 -7.93
C SER A 48 13.20 -21.87 -7.65
N TRP A 49 13.84 -21.77 -6.49
CA TRP A 49 14.62 -20.61 -6.07
C TRP A 49 16.06 -21.01 -5.76
N ASP A 50 16.93 -20.83 -6.73
CA ASP A 50 18.38 -21.01 -6.59
C ASP A 50 19.07 -19.75 -6.01
N GLU A 51 20.39 -19.82 -5.84
CA GLU A 51 21.18 -18.72 -5.28
C GLU A 51 21.12 -17.45 -6.13
N ASP A 52 21.05 -17.56 -7.46
CA ASP A 52 21.02 -16.40 -8.33
C ASP A 52 19.67 -15.66 -8.23
N ARG A 53 18.56 -16.38 -8.17
CA ARG A 53 17.24 -15.81 -7.88
C ARG A 53 17.17 -15.15 -6.50
N LEU A 54 17.82 -15.73 -5.48
CA LEU A 54 17.91 -15.11 -4.16
C LEU A 54 18.72 -13.79 -4.19
N LYS A 55 19.80 -13.73 -4.99
CA LYS A 55 20.54 -12.47 -5.22
C LYS A 55 19.71 -11.42 -5.95
N ASP A 56 18.88 -11.85 -6.89
CA ASP A 56 17.98 -10.93 -7.60
C ASP A 56 16.84 -10.46 -6.66
N LEU A 57 16.33 -11.31 -5.78
CA LEU A 57 15.37 -10.90 -4.73
C LEU A 57 15.99 -9.88 -3.75
N TYR A 58 17.26 -10.02 -3.42
CA TYR A 58 17.97 -9.01 -2.65
C TYR A 58 18.05 -7.67 -3.40
N LYS A 59 18.23 -7.69 -4.72
CA LYS A 59 18.18 -6.43 -5.52
C LYS A 59 16.79 -5.81 -5.49
N GLU A 60 15.71 -6.62 -5.55
CA GLU A 60 14.34 -6.12 -5.38
C GLU A 60 14.14 -5.50 -3.98
N LEU A 61 14.67 -6.12 -2.92
CA LEU A 61 14.62 -5.53 -1.58
C LEU A 61 15.29 -4.14 -1.54
N LEU A 62 16.42 -3.96 -2.21
CA LEU A 62 17.17 -2.70 -2.26
C LEU A 62 16.47 -1.59 -3.08
N LEU A 63 15.45 -1.89 -3.87
CA LEU A 63 14.62 -0.87 -4.52
C LEU A 63 13.76 -0.11 -3.52
N ASN A 64 13.49 -0.70 -2.36
CA ASN A 64 12.81 -0.05 -1.25
C ASN A 64 13.75 0.96 -0.58
N LYS A 65 13.25 2.14 -0.28
CA LYS A 65 14.04 3.14 0.43
C LYS A 65 14.25 2.73 1.87
N HIS A 66 15.49 2.63 2.26
CA HIS A 66 15.87 2.13 3.58
C HIS A 66 16.95 3.02 4.24
N GLY A 67 17.07 2.90 5.56
CA GLY A 67 18.09 3.51 6.37
C GLY A 67 18.96 2.44 7.07
N GLN A 68 19.27 2.69 8.34
CA GLN A 68 20.08 1.76 9.13
C GLN A 68 19.33 0.47 9.52
N GLU A 69 18.00 0.47 9.50
CA GLU A 69 17.15 -0.66 9.89
C GLU A 69 17.37 -1.89 9.02
N ILE A 70 17.77 -1.70 7.75
CA ILE A 70 18.02 -2.83 6.84
C ILE A 70 19.04 -3.83 7.41
N SER A 71 20.05 -3.33 8.11
CA SER A 71 21.07 -4.19 8.75
C SER A 71 20.55 -4.96 9.96
N GLU A 72 19.34 -4.68 10.42
CA GLU A 72 18.69 -5.40 11.50
C GLU A 72 17.72 -6.48 10.99
N LEU A 73 17.41 -6.50 9.68
CA LEU A 73 16.67 -7.60 9.08
C LEU A 73 17.54 -8.87 9.09
N ASN A 74 17.07 -9.92 9.73
CA ASN A 74 17.86 -11.14 9.89
C ASN A 74 17.76 -12.06 8.67
N GLU A 75 16.54 -12.22 8.12
CA GLU A 75 16.31 -13.23 7.11
C GLU A 75 15.14 -12.89 6.19
N VAL A 76 15.25 -13.32 4.91
CA VAL A 76 14.17 -13.44 3.95
C VAL A 76 14.08 -14.89 3.52
N ARG A 77 12.94 -15.55 3.78
CA ARG A 77 12.68 -16.96 3.47
C ARG A 77 11.73 -17.10 2.30
N ILE A 78 12.00 -18.05 1.42
CA ILE A 78 11.10 -18.49 0.35
C ILE A 78 10.60 -19.91 0.64
N LEU A 79 9.28 -20.04 0.84
CA LEU A 79 8.61 -21.33 1.01
C LEU A 79 7.86 -21.71 -0.28
N GLY A 80 7.96 -22.99 -0.68
CA GLY A 80 7.37 -23.44 -1.94
C GLY A 80 5.84 -23.51 -1.96
N GLY A 81 5.22 -23.77 -0.80
CA GLY A 81 3.79 -23.94 -0.63
C GLY A 81 3.08 -22.68 -0.14
N THR A 82 1.75 -22.82 0.05
CA THR A 82 0.90 -21.79 0.67
C THR A 82 1.06 -21.81 2.19
N HIS A 83 0.77 -20.66 2.82
CA HIS A 83 0.48 -20.63 4.25
C HIS A 83 -0.76 -21.50 4.54
N SER A 84 -0.75 -22.24 5.64
CA SER A 84 -1.68 -23.37 5.91
C SER A 84 -3.18 -23.01 5.96
N SER A 85 -3.55 -21.74 6.04
CA SER A 85 -4.96 -21.31 6.21
C SER A 85 -5.41 -20.15 5.33
N THR A 86 -4.50 -19.48 4.62
CA THR A 86 -4.79 -18.26 3.87
C THR A 86 -4.05 -18.24 2.53
N ASN A 87 -4.51 -17.43 1.58
CA ASN A 87 -3.77 -17.13 0.35
C ASN A 87 -2.65 -16.08 0.56
N THR A 88 -2.24 -15.88 1.79
CA THR A 88 -1.18 -14.92 2.15
C THR A 88 0.08 -15.19 1.35
N LYS A 89 0.61 -14.15 0.73
CA LYS A 89 1.80 -14.22 -0.12
C LYS A 89 3.08 -13.91 0.64
N GLY A 90 2.98 -13.14 1.73
CA GLY A 90 4.09 -12.80 2.62
C GLY A 90 3.67 -12.73 4.09
N SER A 91 4.64 -12.69 4.98
CA SER A 91 4.45 -12.32 6.39
C SER A 91 5.77 -11.83 7.00
N TYR A 92 5.67 -10.89 7.93
CA TYR A 92 6.79 -10.41 8.73
C TYR A 92 6.70 -10.89 10.18
N HIS A 93 7.78 -11.44 10.69
CA HIS A 93 7.89 -11.87 12.08
C HIS A 93 8.79 -10.93 12.89
N SER A 94 8.19 -10.04 13.66
CA SER A 94 8.89 -8.96 14.36
C SER A 94 9.92 -9.45 15.39
N LEU A 95 9.69 -10.57 16.09
CA LEU A 95 10.62 -11.12 17.07
C LEU A 95 11.91 -11.65 16.46
N THR A 96 11.79 -12.32 15.31
CA THR A 96 12.94 -12.89 14.59
C THR A 96 13.47 -11.95 13.53
N LYS A 97 12.77 -10.85 13.24
CA LYS A 97 13.06 -9.93 12.14
C LYS A 97 13.23 -10.67 10.82
N THR A 98 12.24 -11.52 10.51
CA THR A 98 12.24 -12.40 9.34
C THR A 98 11.03 -12.09 8.44
N ILE A 99 11.28 -11.91 7.16
CA ILE A 99 10.25 -11.89 6.12
C ILE A 99 10.12 -13.33 5.57
N VAL A 100 8.91 -13.82 5.47
CA VAL A 100 8.59 -15.10 4.84
C VAL A 100 7.72 -14.86 3.62
N LEU A 101 8.16 -15.36 2.47
CA LEU A 101 7.44 -15.31 1.21
C LEU A 101 6.94 -16.72 0.87
N TYR A 102 5.66 -16.86 0.63
CA TYR A 102 4.98 -18.12 0.37
C TYR A 102 4.75 -18.33 -1.12
N GLN A 103 4.39 -19.55 -1.51
CA GLN A 103 4.05 -19.93 -2.87
C GLN A 103 5.21 -19.79 -3.88
N GLY A 104 6.46 -19.98 -3.44
CA GLY A 104 7.66 -19.90 -4.28
C GLY A 104 7.71 -20.90 -5.44
N ASN A 105 6.84 -21.93 -5.45
CA ASN A 105 6.65 -22.80 -6.59
C ASN A 105 5.74 -22.22 -7.67
N GLN A 106 4.96 -21.18 -7.34
CA GLN A 106 4.05 -20.49 -8.25
C GLN A 106 4.66 -19.16 -8.71
N TYR A 107 5.24 -18.42 -7.80
CA TYR A 107 5.89 -17.14 -8.03
C TYR A 107 7.40 -17.38 -8.14
N GLU A 108 7.88 -17.52 -9.37
CA GLU A 108 9.25 -17.97 -9.63
C GLU A 108 10.22 -16.84 -9.93
N THR A 109 9.76 -15.60 -9.99
CA THR A 109 10.62 -14.44 -10.25
C THR A 109 10.59 -13.44 -9.08
N PRO A 110 11.73 -12.73 -8.82
CA PRO A 110 11.77 -11.69 -7.78
C PRO A 110 10.71 -10.61 -7.93
N VAL A 111 10.40 -10.22 -9.17
CA VAL A 111 9.39 -9.19 -9.50
C VAL A 111 7.99 -9.60 -9.04
N ASP A 112 7.66 -10.90 -9.06
CA ASP A 112 6.37 -11.39 -8.57
C ASP A 112 6.15 -11.08 -7.08
N TYR A 113 7.24 -10.87 -6.33
CA TYR A 113 7.18 -10.54 -4.90
C TYR A 113 7.40 -9.07 -4.58
N ARG A 114 7.64 -8.19 -5.56
CA ARG A 114 8.02 -6.79 -5.32
C ARG A 114 7.10 -6.06 -4.34
N GLU A 115 5.80 -6.07 -4.59
CA GLU A 115 4.82 -5.43 -3.70
C GLU A 115 4.77 -6.09 -2.33
N THR A 116 4.66 -7.42 -2.29
CA THR A 116 4.65 -8.18 -1.03
C THR A 116 5.93 -7.93 -0.23
N LEU A 117 7.09 -7.97 -0.89
CA LEU A 117 8.38 -7.71 -0.23
C LEU A 117 8.45 -6.28 0.32
N SER A 118 7.91 -5.29 -0.41
CA SER A 118 7.82 -3.90 0.06
C SER A 118 6.91 -3.77 1.27
N HIS A 119 5.75 -4.44 1.28
CA HIS A 119 4.81 -4.44 2.39
C HIS A 119 5.41 -5.09 3.64
N GLU A 120 5.99 -6.29 3.50
CA GLU A 120 6.62 -7.00 4.63
C GLU A 120 7.84 -6.25 5.17
N TYR A 121 8.59 -5.57 4.29
CA TYR A 121 9.65 -4.67 4.70
C TYR A 121 9.09 -3.42 5.40
N GLY A 122 7.92 -2.95 5.01
CA GLY A 122 7.18 -1.89 5.69
C GLY A 122 6.90 -2.23 7.16
N HIS A 123 6.55 -3.48 7.48
CA HIS A 123 6.46 -3.94 8.87
C HIS A 123 7.81 -3.87 9.58
N HIS A 124 8.90 -4.32 8.94
CA HIS A 124 10.24 -4.23 9.53
C HIS A 124 10.61 -2.78 9.87
N PHE A 125 10.42 -1.86 8.92
CA PHE A 125 10.58 -0.42 9.09
C PHE A 125 9.71 0.13 10.25
N ALA A 126 8.43 -0.25 10.29
CA ALA A 126 7.48 0.19 11.31
C ALA A 126 7.91 -0.22 12.72
N TYR A 127 8.31 -1.46 12.91
CA TYR A 127 8.77 -1.95 14.21
C TYR A 127 10.09 -1.34 14.66
N HIS A 128 10.96 -0.95 13.71
CA HIS A 128 12.23 -0.29 14.03
C HIS A 128 12.01 1.17 14.46
N TYR A 129 11.35 1.98 13.63
CA TYR A 129 11.24 3.43 13.85
C TYR A 129 10.05 3.82 14.73
N PHE A 130 8.98 3.05 14.72
CA PHE A 130 7.71 3.34 15.39
C PHE A 130 7.23 2.15 16.23
N PRO A 131 8.01 1.67 17.22
CA PRO A 131 7.74 0.42 17.92
C PRO A 131 6.41 0.37 18.68
N THR A 132 5.74 1.51 18.83
CA THR A 132 4.41 1.62 19.46
C THR A 132 3.27 1.84 18.47
N HIS A 133 3.52 1.80 17.14
CA HIS A 133 2.51 2.09 16.12
C HIS A 133 1.26 1.22 16.24
N HIS A 134 1.42 -0.02 16.66
CA HIS A 134 0.36 -1.01 16.88
C HIS A 134 -0.45 -0.80 18.16
N LEU A 135 -0.14 0.24 18.94
CA LEU A 135 -0.87 0.57 20.19
C LEU A 135 -1.79 1.78 19.98
N PRO A 136 -2.99 1.79 20.60
CA PRO A 136 -3.87 2.94 20.55
C PRO A 136 -3.19 4.18 21.16
N PHE A 137 -3.49 5.35 20.58
CA PHE A 137 -2.95 6.65 20.98
C PHE A 137 -1.44 6.84 20.76
N SER A 138 -0.82 6.04 19.86
CA SER A 138 0.56 6.27 19.45
C SER A 138 0.73 7.65 18.78
N GLU A 139 1.96 8.17 18.79
CA GLU A 139 2.25 9.47 18.15
C GLU A 139 1.99 9.40 16.64
N TRP A 140 2.42 8.31 15.99
CA TRP A 140 2.18 8.06 14.58
C TRP A 140 0.68 8.06 14.25
N GLN A 141 -0.15 7.29 14.96
CA GLN A 141 -1.58 7.20 14.74
C GLN A 141 -2.27 8.58 14.77
N ARG A 142 -1.93 9.40 15.77
CA ARG A 142 -2.49 10.74 15.90
C ARG A 142 -2.10 11.67 14.75
N ILE A 143 -0.84 11.59 14.27
CA ILE A 143 -0.35 12.40 13.14
C ILE A 143 -0.92 11.89 11.82
N ARG A 144 -1.06 10.57 11.69
CA ARG A 144 -1.69 9.92 10.54
C ARG A 144 -3.16 10.32 10.37
N GLY A 145 -3.80 10.72 11.46
CA GLY A 145 -5.20 11.17 11.45
C GLY A 145 -6.20 10.01 11.53
N ILE A 146 -5.81 8.89 12.15
CA ILE A 146 -6.65 7.70 12.29
C ILE A 146 -7.44 7.78 13.59
N ASP A 147 -8.77 7.58 13.54
CA ASP A 147 -9.59 7.47 14.75
C ASP A 147 -9.39 6.09 15.40
N VAL A 148 -9.17 6.09 16.71
CA VAL A 148 -9.00 4.84 17.50
C VAL A 148 -10.24 3.95 17.40
N ALA A 149 -11.43 4.54 17.29
CA ALA A 149 -12.69 3.82 17.26
C ALA A 149 -12.90 3.00 15.97
N ASP A 150 -12.24 3.42 14.87
CA ASP A 150 -12.39 2.77 13.56
C ASP A 150 -11.38 1.64 13.35
N MET A 151 -10.42 1.48 14.28
CA MET A 151 -9.32 0.53 14.15
C MET A 151 -9.49 -0.72 15.01
N ARG A 152 -8.85 -1.79 14.55
CA ARG A 152 -8.71 -3.05 15.29
C ARG A 152 -7.37 -3.09 16.02
N TRP A 153 -7.43 -3.35 17.34
CA TRP A 153 -6.25 -3.38 18.22
C TRP A 153 -5.94 -4.77 18.75
N ASP A 154 -6.62 -5.78 18.22
CA ASP A 154 -6.59 -7.15 18.71
C ASP A 154 -5.78 -8.11 17.82
N ALA A 155 -4.97 -7.60 16.88
CA ALA A 155 -4.20 -8.39 15.93
C ALA A 155 -3.33 -9.49 16.59
N PHE A 156 -2.75 -9.22 17.77
CA PHE A 156 -1.86 -10.17 18.45
C PHE A 156 -2.55 -11.40 19.02
N TRP A 157 -3.87 -11.37 19.21
CA TRP A 157 -4.62 -12.50 19.81
C TRP A 157 -5.89 -12.88 19.07
N ASN A 158 -6.33 -12.09 18.10
CA ASN A 158 -7.54 -12.32 17.33
C ASN A 158 -7.43 -11.71 15.93
N TYR A 159 -6.31 -11.98 15.24
CA TYR A 159 -6.12 -11.55 13.86
C TYR A 159 -7.17 -12.18 12.95
N ASP A 160 -7.76 -11.37 12.09
CA ASP A 160 -8.77 -11.79 11.13
C ASP A 160 -8.52 -11.08 9.80
N GLU A 161 -8.17 -11.84 8.77
CA GLU A 161 -7.82 -11.37 7.42
C GLU A 161 -8.88 -10.43 6.83
N ARG A 162 -10.15 -10.64 7.14
CA ARG A 162 -11.26 -9.79 6.66
C ARG A 162 -11.17 -8.34 7.15
N TYR A 163 -10.36 -8.09 8.14
CA TYR A 163 -10.15 -6.77 8.74
C TYR A 163 -8.69 -6.30 8.60
N HIS A 164 -7.94 -6.90 7.67
CA HIS A 164 -6.53 -6.60 7.43
C HIS A 164 -6.29 -5.09 7.34
N ALA A 165 -7.01 -4.39 6.48
CA ALA A 165 -6.94 -2.95 6.28
C ALA A 165 -7.18 -2.08 7.53
N PHE A 166 -7.74 -2.65 8.62
CA PHE A 166 -8.09 -1.91 9.83
C PHE A 166 -7.09 -2.13 10.99
N TYR A 167 -6.04 -2.89 10.77
CA TYR A 167 -4.98 -3.05 11.76
C TYR A 167 -3.91 -1.96 11.57
N PRO A 168 -3.52 -1.23 12.63
CA PRO A 168 -2.53 -0.14 12.52
C PRO A 168 -1.18 -0.55 11.94
N GLN A 169 -0.74 -1.79 12.18
CA GLN A 169 0.51 -2.30 11.60
C GLN A 169 0.42 -2.45 10.09
N GLU A 170 -0.73 -2.86 9.55
CA GLU A 170 -0.96 -2.98 8.11
C GLU A 170 -1.03 -1.61 7.45
N ILE A 171 -1.72 -0.66 8.11
CA ILE A 171 -1.79 0.73 7.64
C ILE A 171 -0.38 1.36 7.53
N LEU A 172 0.49 1.15 8.51
CA LEU A 172 1.84 1.71 8.43
C LEU A 172 2.71 0.99 7.39
N ALA A 173 2.50 -0.31 7.17
CA ALA A 173 3.15 -1.04 6.10
C ALA A 173 2.71 -0.52 4.72
N ASP A 174 1.43 -0.25 4.51
CA ASP A 174 0.91 0.37 3.29
C ASP A 174 1.41 1.82 3.11
N ASP A 175 1.43 2.62 4.19
CA ASP A 175 2.05 3.95 4.17
C ASP A 175 3.51 3.87 3.68
N TYR A 176 4.26 2.85 4.15
CA TYR A 176 5.62 2.62 3.69
C TYR A 176 5.67 2.27 2.20
N VAL A 177 4.83 1.36 1.72
CA VAL A 177 4.77 0.98 0.30
C VAL A 177 4.60 2.21 -0.58
N LEU A 178 3.65 3.08 -0.25
CA LEU A 178 3.33 4.26 -1.04
C LEU A 178 4.44 5.33 -0.98
N LEU A 179 5.07 5.53 0.17
CA LEU A 179 6.05 6.61 0.36
C LEU A 179 7.50 6.18 0.08
N TYR A 180 7.84 4.91 0.28
CA TYR A 180 9.22 4.40 0.29
C TYR A 180 9.42 3.08 -0.47
N GLY A 181 8.34 2.34 -0.77
CA GLY A 181 8.39 1.00 -1.37
C GLY A 181 8.95 0.98 -2.79
N ALA A 182 9.28 -0.18 -3.29
CA ALA A 182 9.66 -0.37 -4.68
C ALA A 182 8.48 -0.07 -5.62
N THR A 183 8.76 0.57 -6.75
CA THR A 183 7.74 0.97 -7.74
C THR A 183 7.90 0.19 -9.04
N SER A 184 6.84 0.21 -9.85
CA SER A 184 6.82 -0.35 -11.20
C SER A 184 6.29 0.71 -12.17
N GLU A 185 6.91 0.79 -13.34
CA GLU A 185 6.36 1.59 -14.44
C GLU A 185 5.17 0.87 -15.07
N VAL A 186 4.19 1.63 -15.51
CA VAL A 186 3.00 1.15 -16.23
C VAL A 186 3.05 1.70 -17.65
N GLU A 187 2.77 0.87 -18.64
CA GLU A 187 2.73 1.31 -20.02
C GLU A 187 1.51 2.20 -20.28
N SER A 188 1.74 3.36 -20.91
CA SER A 188 0.68 4.35 -21.16
C SER A 188 -0.41 3.85 -22.12
N GLU A 189 -0.14 2.78 -22.89
CA GLU A 189 -1.12 2.16 -23.78
C GLU A 189 -2.26 1.48 -23.01
N ASP A 190 -2.04 1.11 -21.75
CA ASP A 190 -3.02 0.44 -20.91
C ASP A 190 -4.04 1.41 -20.27
N VAL A 191 -3.84 2.73 -20.40
CA VAL A 191 -4.73 3.74 -19.78
C VAL A 191 -6.19 3.59 -20.20
N MET A 192 -6.44 3.23 -21.46
CA MET A 192 -7.79 3.08 -22.00
C MET A 192 -8.42 1.71 -21.72
N SER A 193 -7.66 0.77 -21.13
CA SER A 193 -8.13 -0.59 -20.84
C SER A 193 -8.74 -0.75 -19.44
N ASN A 194 -8.75 0.28 -18.63
CA ASN A 194 -9.15 0.25 -17.21
C ASN A 194 -8.22 -0.54 -16.29
N GLU A 195 -7.40 -1.44 -16.79
CA GLU A 195 -6.57 -2.33 -15.98
C GLU A 195 -5.68 -1.57 -15.01
N ILE A 196 -5.03 -0.49 -15.47
CA ILE A 196 -4.11 0.28 -14.63
C ILE A 196 -4.77 0.86 -13.37
N PHE A 197 -6.06 1.24 -13.46
CA PHE A 197 -6.78 1.80 -12.32
C PHE A 197 -7.18 0.75 -11.30
N TYR A 198 -7.35 -0.52 -11.73
CA TYR A 198 -7.60 -1.65 -10.83
C TYR A 198 -6.32 -2.28 -10.27
N MET A 199 -5.20 -2.18 -11.01
CA MET A 199 -3.91 -2.77 -10.63
C MET A 199 -2.97 -1.76 -9.97
N ARG A 200 -3.43 -0.52 -9.72
CA ARG A 200 -2.60 0.50 -9.08
C ARG A 200 -2.17 0.08 -7.68
N THR A 201 -0.98 0.49 -7.31
CA THR A 201 -0.51 0.41 -5.94
C THR A 201 -1.20 1.51 -5.12
N GLN A 202 -2.13 1.12 -4.26
CA GLN A 202 -2.91 2.03 -3.41
C GLN A 202 -2.95 1.51 -1.98
N HIS A 203 -3.34 2.38 -1.04
CA HIS A 203 -3.58 1.99 0.33
C HIS A 203 -4.78 1.05 0.40
N GLU A 204 -4.67 -0.05 1.17
CA GLU A 204 -5.77 -1.01 1.30
C GLU A 204 -6.98 -0.38 2.02
N ASN A 205 -6.73 0.42 3.06
CA ASN A 205 -7.77 1.18 3.74
C ASN A 205 -7.98 2.54 3.07
N GLN A 206 -9.08 2.71 2.38
CA GLN A 206 -9.44 3.95 1.71
C GLN A 206 -10.33 4.87 2.56
N ASP A 207 -10.80 4.40 3.73
CA ASP A 207 -11.63 5.20 4.65
C ASP A 207 -10.80 6.17 5.51
N ILE A 208 -9.46 6.08 5.46
CA ILE A 208 -8.55 6.96 6.20
C ILE A 208 -7.97 8.05 5.30
N PRO A 209 -7.52 9.20 5.86
CA PRO A 209 -6.95 10.28 5.05
C PRO A 209 -5.82 9.80 4.13
N ASN A 210 -5.78 10.27 2.89
CA ASN A 210 -4.79 9.88 1.90
C ASN A 210 -3.36 10.20 2.39
N VAL A 211 -2.50 9.18 2.46
CA VAL A 211 -1.12 9.32 2.92
C VAL A 211 -0.29 10.22 2.01
N LEU A 212 -0.56 10.20 0.70
CA LEU A 212 0.19 10.99 -0.28
C LEU A 212 -0.01 12.51 -0.11
N GLU A 213 -1.09 12.92 0.56
CA GLU A 213 -1.41 14.33 0.82
C GLU A 213 -1.11 14.77 2.26
N ASN A 214 -0.75 13.84 3.15
CA ASN A 214 -0.55 14.14 4.57
C ASN A 214 0.83 14.73 4.86
N LYS A 215 1.02 16.01 4.55
CA LYS A 215 2.30 16.75 4.73
C LYS A 215 2.81 16.71 6.20
N LYS A 216 1.92 16.59 7.19
CA LYS A 216 2.33 16.48 8.61
C LYS A 216 2.95 15.11 8.88
N LEU A 217 2.36 14.06 8.32
CA LEU A 217 2.92 12.72 8.42
C LEU A 217 4.26 12.64 7.69
N HIS A 218 4.37 13.22 6.50
CA HIS A 218 5.63 13.24 5.74
C HIS A 218 6.77 13.84 6.58
N SER A 219 6.56 15.04 7.12
CA SER A 219 7.57 15.70 7.96
C SER A 219 7.91 14.90 9.21
N PHE A 220 6.93 14.24 9.82
CA PHE A 220 7.13 13.38 10.98
C PHE A 220 7.94 12.12 10.63
N LEU A 221 7.63 11.45 9.51
CA LEU A 221 8.38 10.28 9.06
C LEU A 221 9.83 10.66 8.75
N GLU A 222 10.05 11.73 7.99
CA GLU A 222 11.40 12.23 7.66
C GLU A 222 12.21 12.59 8.92
N GLU A 223 11.59 13.25 9.91
CA GLU A 223 12.26 13.59 11.17
C GLU A 223 12.68 12.35 11.96
N LYS A 224 11.79 11.35 12.05
CA LYS A 224 12.04 10.13 12.84
C LYS A 224 13.01 9.17 12.20
N THR A 225 12.98 9.07 10.87
CA THR A 225 13.74 8.06 10.12
C THR A 225 15.01 8.61 9.49
N GLY A 226 15.08 9.92 9.24
CA GLY A 226 16.12 10.55 8.44
C GLY A 226 16.01 10.26 6.94
N LEU A 227 14.92 9.62 6.50
CA LEU A 227 14.68 9.27 5.09
C LEU A 227 13.76 10.31 4.46
N ALA A 228 14.25 11.05 3.47
CA ALA A 228 13.42 12.01 2.74
C ALA A 228 12.40 11.27 1.87
N ILE A 229 11.15 11.73 1.82
CA ILE A 229 10.15 11.22 0.88
C ILE A 229 10.44 11.82 -0.50
N ASP A 230 10.39 10.99 -1.54
CA ASP A 230 10.56 11.46 -2.90
C ASP A 230 9.32 12.25 -3.33
N SER A 231 9.51 13.53 -3.65
CA SER A 231 8.43 14.42 -4.10
C SER A 231 7.74 13.93 -5.38
N SER A 232 8.41 13.11 -6.18
CA SER A 232 7.79 12.50 -7.36
C SER A 232 6.68 11.51 -7.01
N ARG A 233 6.63 11.00 -5.78
CA ARG A 233 5.56 10.10 -5.31
C ARG A 233 4.33 10.84 -4.81
N ILE A 234 4.45 12.14 -4.52
CA ILE A 234 3.37 12.94 -3.94
C ILE A 234 2.41 13.34 -5.06
N ILE A 235 1.20 12.83 -5.00
CA ILE A 235 0.11 13.13 -5.92
C ILE A 235 -0.96 13.87 -5.13
N GLU A 236 -1.37 15.03 -5.62
CA GLU A 236 -2.43 15.84 -5.00
C GLU A 236 -3.76 15.58 -5.72
N SER A 237 -4.86 15.53 -4.96
CA SER A 237 -6.20 15.36 -5.50
C SER A 237 -6.58 16.51 -6.44
N PRO A 238 -7.18 16.22 -7.60
CA PRO A 238 -7.75 17.22 -8.48
C PRO A 238 -8.82 18.05 -7.79
N SER A 239 -8.84 19.36 -8.05
CA SER A 239 -9.87 20.25 -7.52
C SER A 239 -10.80 20.70 -8.63
N LEU A 240 -12.11 20.47 -8.51
CA LEU A 240 -13.10 20.89 -9.48
C LEU A 240 -13.11 22.42 -9.64
N ILE A 241 -12.89 22.92 -10.87
CA ILE A 241 -12.87 24.36 -11.20
C ILE A 241 -14.13 24.77 -11.94
N GLU A 242 -14.58 23.92 -12.86
CA GLU A 242 -15.69 24.25 -13.76
C GLU A 242 -16.48 23.00 -14.11
N TRP A 243 -17.79 23.14 -14.13
CA TRP A 243 -18.75 22.17 -14.60
C TRP A 243 -19.76 22.84 -15.51
N ASN A 244 -19.92 22.32 -16.72
CA ASN A 244 -20.96 22.75 -17.64
C ASN A 244 -21.39 21.59 -18.56
N ASP A 245 -22.39 21.81 -19.41
CA ASP A 245 -22.97 20.77 -20.28
C ASP A 245 -21.98 20.15 -21.29
N GLN A 246 -20.83 20.76 -21.47
CA GLN A 246 -19.84 20.34 -22.48
C GLN A 246 -18.57 19.80 -21.88
N THR A 247 -18.16 20.34 -20.73
CA THR A 247 -16.84 20.04 -20.13
C THR A 247 -16.88 20.01 -18.61
N ILE A 248 -16.04 19.16 -18.05
CA ILE A 248 -15.70 19.16 -16.62
C ILE A 248 -14.21 19.45 -16.51
N ARG A 249 -13.84 20.46 -15.70
CA ARG A 249 -12.46 20.90 -15.57
C ARG A 249 -11.98 20.85 -14.12
N PHE A 250 -10.78 20.35 -13.94
CA PHE A 250 -10.11 20.26 -12.64
C PHE A 250 -8.77 20.99 -12.66
N SER A 251 -8.39 21.58 -11.54
CA SER A 251 -7.02 21.98 -11.27
C SER A 251 -6.22 20.75 -10.83
N VAL A 252 -5.06 20.55 -11.41
CA VAL A 252 -4.12 19.46 -11.10
C VAL A 252 -2.70 20.00 -10.93
N SER A 253 -1.84 19.24 -10.27
CA SER A 253 -0.41 19.53 -10.26
C SER A 253 0.17 19.35 -11.67
N SER A 254 1.06 20.28 -12.09
CA SER A 254 1.74 20.19 -13.40
C SER A 254 2.78 19.08 -13.36
N ARG A 255 2.36 17.87 -13.73
CA ARG A 255 3.18 16.65 -13.80
C ARG A 255 2.81 15.85 -15.03
N ASP A 256 3.84 15.24 -15.66
CA ASP A 256 3.65 14.27 -16.74
C ASP A 256 3.30 12.89 -16.20
N HIS A 257 2.75 12.07 -17.07
CA HIS A 257 2.53 10.64 -16.83
C HIS A 257 1.58 10.33 -15.66
N ILE A 258 0.66 11.25 -15.33
CA ILE A 258 -0.44 10.93 -14.44
C ILE A 258 -1.67 10.61 -15.30
N ALA A 259 -2.20 9.40 -15.14
CA ALA A 259 -3.46 8.99 -15.76
C ALA A 259 -4.62 9.30 -14.80
N TYR A 260 -5.71 9.77 -15.37
CA TYR A 260 -6.95 10.09 -14.67
C TYR A 260 -8.12 9.38 -15.34
N ARG A 261 -8.95 8.74 -14.53
CA ARG A 261 -10.27 8.24 -14.95
C ARG A 261 -11.33 8.98 -14.15
N LEU A 262 -12.12 9.78 -14.83
CA LEU A 262 -13.31 10.41 -14.26
C LEU A 262 -14.44 9.39 -14.25
N ASN A 263 -14.96 9.06 -13.08
CA ASN A 263 -16.19 8.32 -12.89
C ASN A 263 -17.33 9.32 -12.67
N LEU A 264 -18.29 9.34 -13.58
CA LEU A 264 -19.45 10.21 -13.54
C LEU A 264 -20.70 9.35 -13.45
N GLU A 265 -21.29 9.22 -12.26
CA GLU A 265 -22.54 8.54 -12.05
C GLU A 265 -23.69 9.55 -12.11
N LEU A 266 -24.48 9.48 -13.18
CA LEU A 266 -25.65 10.31 -13.43
C LEU A 266 -26.88 9.65 -12.81
N ILE A 267 -27.59 10.36 -11.94
CA ILE A 267 -28.66 9.78 -11.13
C ILE A 267 -29.97 10.54 -11.31
N ASN A 268 -31.05 9.80 -11.59
CA ASN A 268 -32.43 10.28 -11.50
C ASN A 268 -33.29 9.26 -10.71
N GLN A 269 -34.60 9.50 -10.62
CA GLN A 269 -35.54 8.66 -9.86
C GLN A 269 -35.69 7.22 -10.45
N ASN A 270 -35.34 7.00 -11.70
CA ASN A 270 -35.65 5.78 -12.45
C ASN A 270 -34.41 4.96 -12.80
N GLU A 271 -33.26 5.61 -12.99
CA GLU A 271 -32.03 4.97 -13.45
C GLU A 271 -30.76 5.69 -12.99
N ASN A 272 -29.68 4.92 -12.97
CA ASN A 272 -28.31 5.43 -12.80
C ASN A 272 -27.52 5.07 -14.05
N GLN A 273 -26.74 6.00 -14.56
CA GLN A 273 -25.82 5.79 -15.67
C GLN A 273 -24.40 6.13 -15.25
N LEU A 274 -23.47 5.18 -15.39
CA LEU A 274 -22.06 5.43 -15.19
C LEU A 274 -21.40 5.79 -16.52
N VAL A 275 -20.63 6.85 -16.51
CA VAL A 275 -19.80 7.32 -17.63
C VAL A 275 -18.37 7.43 -17.15
N GLU A 276 -17.44 6.81 -17.87
CA GLU A 276 -16.02 6.86 -17.60
C GLU A 276 -15.29 7.65 -18.69
N LEU A 277 -14.49 8.62 -18.29
CA LEU A 277 -13.68 9.44 -19.20
C LEU A 277 -12.22 9.38 -18.76
N TYR A 278 -11.31 9.35 -19.73
CA TYR A 278 -9.89 9.11 -19.52
C TYR A 278 -9.07 10.26 -20.05
N GLU A 279 -8.07 10.69 -19.27
CA GLU A 279 -7.10 11.70 -19.66
C GLU A 279 -5.73 11.38 -19.05
N VAL A 280 -4.66 11.82 -19.74
CA VAL A 280 -3.30 11.75 -19.22
C VAL A 280 -2.72 13.15 -19.17
N SER A 281 -2.12 13.49 -18.03
CA SER A 281 -1.52 14.83 -17.87
C SER A 281 -0.25 15.03 -18.71
N SER A 282 -0.04 16.27 -19.10
CA SER A 282 1.18 16.72 -19.75
C SER A 282 1.84 17.86 -18.95
N HIS A 283 3.15 17.99 -19.06
CA HIS A 283 3.99 18.90 -18.26
C HIS A 283 3.57 20.38 -18.30
N ASP A 284 2.94 20.81 -19.36
CA ASP A 284 2.63 22.23 -19.59
C ASP A 284 1.25 22.63 -19.07
N THR A 285 0.48 21.71 -18.47
CA THR A 285 -0.89 21.98 -18.04
C THR A 285 -1.09 21.74 -16.55
N ASN A 286 -1.71 22.72 -15.90
CA ASN A 286 -2.24 22.59 -14.53
C ASN A 286 -3.77 22.43 -14.52
N THR A 287 -4.34 22.08 -15.66
CA THR A 287 -5.78 21.91 -15.86
C THR A 287 -6.03 20.63 -16.62
N LEU A 288 -6.87 19.78 -16.04
CA LEU A 288 -7.42 18.58 -16.64
C LEU A 288 -8.81 18.89 -17.17
N THR A 289 -9.12 18.50 -18.41
CA THR A 289 -10.43 18.81 -19.05
C THR A 289 -11.00 17.53 -19.65
N PHE A 290 -12.17 17.13 -19.17
CA PHE A 290 -12.94 16.03 -19.74
C PHE A 290 -14.06 16.58 -20.63
N ASN A 291 -14.14 16.10 -21.88
CA ASN A 291 -15.15 16.50 -22.84
C ASN A 291 -16.37 15.58 -22.79
N LEU A 292 -17.52 16.10 -22.43
CA LEU A 292 -18.78 15.35 -22.39
C LEU A 292 -19.41 15.19 -23.79
N GLN A 293 -19.06 16.04 -24.74
CA GLN A 293 -19.62 16.03 -26.11
C GLN A 293 -19.20 14.81 -26.93
N ASP A 294 -18.05 14.22 -26.61
CA ASP A 294 -17.56 13.02 -27.31
C ASP A 294 -18.38 11.76 -26.95
N GLN A 295 -19.26 11.88 -25.99
CA GLN A 295 -20.21 10.87 -25.55
C GLN A 295 -21.60 11.22 -26.14
N ASP A 296 -21.90 10.81 -27.37
CA ASP A 296 -23.15 11.07 -28.12
C ASP A 296 -24.46 10.73 -27.37
N ILE A 297 -24.43 10.42 -26.09
CA ILE A 297 -25.50 9.74 -25.37
C ILE A 297 -26.00 10.53 -24.14
N ILE A 298 -25.28 11.57 -23.69
CA ILE A 298 -25.60 12.19 -22.41
C ILE A 298 -26.41 13.48 -22.58
N ASN A 299 -27.70 13.39 -22.25
CA ASN A 299 -28.49 14.58 -22.01
C ASN A 299 -28.56 14.83 -20.50
N LEU A 300 -27.67 15.67 -19.96
CA LEU A 300 -27.60 15.97 -18.52
C LEU A 300 -28.93 16.43 -17.91
N THR A 301 -29.81 17.01 -18.71
CA THR A 301 -31.12 17.48 -18.25
C THR A 301 -32.08 16.34 -17.86
N ASP A 302 -31.78 15.10 -18.20
CA ASP A 302 -32.58 13.93 -17.87
C ASP A 302 -32.29 13.40 -16.46
N TYR A 303 -31.27 13.97 -15.76
CA TYR A 303 -30.78 13.54 -14.44
C TYR A 303 -30.96 14.66 -13.40
N ASP A 304 -31.12 14.25 -12.14
CA ASP A 304 -31.34 15.18 -11.01
C ASP A 304 -29.97 15.69 -10.45
N TYR A 305 -28.96 14.82 -10.43
CA TYR A 305 -27.62 15.14 -9.95
C TYR A 305 -26.59 14.12 -10.47
N ALA A 306 -25.32 14.45 -10.30
CA ALA A 306 -24.22 13.56 -10.56
C ALA A 306 -23.37 13.33 -9.31
N LEU A 307 -22.81 12.12 -9.16
CA LEU A 307 -21.69 11.82 -8.29
C LEU A 307 -20.43 11.73 -9.14
N ILE A 308 -19.35 12.35 -8.65
CA ILE A 308 -18.08 12.41 -9.35
C ILE A 308 -17.00 11.89 -8.45
N SER A 309 -16.22 10.89 -8.90
CA SER A 309 -14.93 10.54 -8.36
C SER A 309 -13.87 10.49 -9.46
N ILE A 310 -12.60 10.56 -9.09
CA ILE A 310 -11.48 10.47 -10.02
C ILE A 310 -10.51 9.43 -9.51
N ASP A 311 -10.26 8.42 -10.31
CA ASP A 311 -9.12 7.52 -10.15
C ASP A 311 -7.88 8.17 -10.72
N ILE A 312 -6.77 8.04 -10.01
CA ILE A 312 -5.49 8.66 -10.34
C ILE A 312 -4.41 7.60 -10.27
N VAL A 313 -3.55 7.54 -11.28
CA VAL A 313 -2.39 6.63 -11.30
C VAL A 313 -1.18 7.36 -11.90
N ASP A 314 -0.08 7.37 -11.19
CA ASP A 314 1.22 7.75 -11.73
C ASP A 314 1.80 6.57 -12.52
N LEU A 315 1.92 6.74 -13.83
CA LEU A 315 2.39 5.69 -14.76
C LEU A 315 3.86 5.32 -14.54
N THR A 316 4.65 6.19 -13.88
CA THR A 316 6.07 5.93 -13.60
C THR A 316 6.28 5.10 -12.34
N THR A 317 5.28 5.04 -11.46
CA THR A 317 5.40 4.38 -10.15
C THR A 317 4.31 3.35 -9.87
N SER A 318 3.26 3.28 -10.68
CA SER A 318 1.99 2.59 -10.43
C SER A 318 1.21 3.05 -9.18
N ILE A 319 1.71 4.03 -8.46
CA ILE A 319 1.06 4.56 -7.26
C ILE A 319 -0.18 5.36 -7.65
N GLY A 320 -1.27 5.16 -6.94
CA GLY A 320 -2.51 5.88 -7.21
C GLY A 320 -3.53 5.78 -6.08
N PHE A 321 -4.65 6.44 -6.28
CA PHE A 321 -5.78 6.43 -5.37
C PHE A 321 -7.06 6.86 -6.10
N GLU A 322 -8.21 6.69 -5.46
CA GLU A 322 -9.48 7.28 -5.86
C GLU A 322 -9.83 8.44 -4.93
N THR A 323 -10.38 9.53 -5.48
CA THR A 323 -10.87 10.65 -4.68
C THR A 323 -12.21 10.32 -4.05
N ASP A 324 -12.54 11.03 -2.96
CA ASP A 324 -13.89 10.99 -2.41
C ASP A 324 -14.93 11.41 -3.47
N GLU A 325 -16.14 10.82 -3.39
CA GLU A 325 -17.25 11.22 -4.24
C GLU A 325 -17.72 12.64 -3.93
N THR A 326 -17.88 13.42 -4.99
CA THR A 326 -18.44 14.77 -4.92
C THR A 326 -19.79 14.82 -5.63
N ARG A 327 -20.84 15.28 -4.93
CA ARG A 327 -22.15 15.48 -5.51
C ARG A 327 -22.26 16.84 -6.19
N VAL A 328 -22.72 16.83 -7.44
CA VAL A 328 -22.97 18.04 -8.25
C VAL A 328 -24.43 18.05 -8.70
N SER A 329 -25.11 19.20 -8.60
CA SER A 329 -26.45 19.40 -9.15
C SER A 329 -26.38 19.66 -10.65
N LEU A 330 -27.28 19.06 -11.41
CA LEU A 330 -27.40 19.21 -12.86
C LEU A 330 -28.47 20.21 -13.24
#